data_0d8ff4a9314482a8a1662a2cc2f96252
#
_entry.id   0d8ff4a9314482a8a1662a2cc2f96252
#
_cell.length_a   1.000
_cell.length_b   1.000
_cell.length_c   1.000
_cell.angle_alpha   90.00
_cell.angle_beta   90.00
_cell.angle_gamma   90.00
#
_symmetry.space_group_name_H-M   'P 1'
#
loop_
_entity.id
_entity.type
_entity.pdbx_description
1 polymer ?
#
loop_
_entity_poly.entity_id
_entity_poly.type
_entity_poly.pdbx_seq_one_letter_code
_entity_poly.pdbx_strand_id
1 'polypeptide(L)'
;GDQFATLTACALATRRILLGTSISSVFVRSAPTIAMAAATVDHFSNGRFILGLGPSHKVQVEPEHGLVFSQPIQRVRECVEVVRRLLRDGDVSYKGSIINIERFDFWFTPLRKEIPIYLSAVFPKMLQVCGEIAQGALITWCTQEHARSAAEYVAQGARQAGRNPQEV
;
A
#
# COMPACT_ATOMS: atom_id res chain seq x y z
N GLY A 1 10.39 9.51 12.89
CA GLY A 1 9.62 10.61 12.31
C GLY A 1 8.53 10.12 11.39
N ASP A 2 7.60 10.97 10.97
CA ASP A 2 6.57 10.60 10.01
C ASP A 2 7.16 10.34 8.62
N GLN A 3 6.83 9.19 8.06
CA GLN A 3 7.41 8.73 6.80
C GLN A 3 7.04 9.64 5.60
N PHE A 4 5.80 10.10 5.51
CA PHE A 4 5.36 10.93 4.39
C PHE A 4 5.97 12.34 4.47
N ALA A 5 6.09 12.91 5.67
CA ALA A 5 6.79 14.18 5.87
C ALA A 5 8.26 14.08 5.46
N THR A 6 8.96 13.01 5.86
CA THR A 6 10.35 12.76 5.47
C THR A 6 10.47 12.56 3.95
N LEU A 7 9.59 11.76 3.34
CA LEU A 7 9.60 11.53 1.91
C LEU A 7 9.29 12.79 1.08
N THR A 8 8.44 13.68 1.60
CA THR A 8 8.20 14.99 0.98
C THR A 8 9.48 15.84 0.96
N ALA A 9 10.23 15.88 2.07
CA ALA A 9 11.53 16.58 2.10
C ALA A 9 12.52 15.97 1.11
N CYS A 10 12.60 14.63 1.02
CA CYS A 10 13.42 13.94 0.04
C CYS A 10 12.96 14.23 -1.41
N ALA A 11 11.66 14.32 -1.65
CA ALA A 11 11.12 14.63 -2.97
C ALA A 11 11.56 16.01 -3.46
N LEU A 12 11.57 16.99 -2.57
CA LEU A 12 12.02 18.36 -2.87
C LEU A 12 13.55 18.46 -3.06
N ALA A 13 14.31 17.65 -2.30
CA ALA A 13 15.77 17.65 -2.34
C ALA A 13 16.38 16.82 -3.49
N THR A 14 15.58 16.00 -4.18
CA THR A 14 16.04 15.07 -5.23
C THR A 14 15.25 15.21 -6.52
N ARG A 15 15.80 14.71 -7.64
CA ARG A 15 15.15 14.80 -8.95
C ARG A 15 14.99 13.46 -9.69
N ARG A 16 15.73 12.43 -9.30
CA ARG A 16 15.83 11.17 -10.08
C ARG A 16 15.47 9.92 -9.30
N ILE A 17 15.75 9.86 -8.01
CA ILE A 17 15.51 8.67 -7.21
C ILE A 17 14.01 8.41 -7.07
N LEU A 18 13.62 7.15 -7.09
CA LEU A 18 12.30 6.72 -6.67
C LEU A 18 12.18 6.82 -5.15
N LEU A 19 11.00 7.15 -4.69
CA LEU A 19 10.68 7.32 -3.28
C LEU A 19 9.56 6.37 -2.91
N GLY A 20 9.65 5.73 -1.75
CA GLY A 20 8.59 4.80 -1.34
C GLY A 20 8.50 4.61 0.15
N THR A 21 7.32 4.25 0.62
CA THR A 21 7.12 3.79 2.00
C THR A 21 7.44 2.29 2.10
N SER A 22 8.06 1.87 3.21
CA SER A 22 8.33 0.46 3.50
C SER A 22 8.09 0.17 4.99
N ILE A 23 6.88 0.19 5.38
CA ILE A 23 5.57 0.38 4.73
C ILE A 23 4.71 1.39 5.51
N SER A 24 3.62 1.89 4.92
CA SER A 24 2.58 2.57 5.66
C SER A 24 1.56 1.55 6.18
N SER A 25 1.29 1.60 7.47
CA SER A 25 0.37 0.66 8.12
C SER A 25 -1.08 0.97 7.82
N VAL A 26 -1.82 -0.04 7.33
CA VAL A 26 -3.27 0.05 7.11
C VAL A 26 -4.10 0.00 8.40
N PHE A 27 -3.47 -0.22 9.55
CA PHE A 27 -4.11 -0.14 10.87
C PHE A 27 -3.98 1.24 11.48
N VAL A 28 -2.78 1.83 11.40
CA VAL A 28 -2.43 3.07 12.09
C VAL A 28 -2.93 4.31 11.35
N ARG A 29 -3.16 4.21 10.04
CA ARG A 29 -3.69 5.30 9.21
C ARG A 29 -4.95 4.85 8.48
N SER A 30 -5.93 5.74 8.34
CA SER A 30 -7.11 5.49 7.52
C SER A 30 -6.73 5.48 6.03
N ALA A 31 -7.47 4.72 5.22
CA ALA A 31 -7.24 4.63 3.78
C ALA A 31 -7.32 6.00 3.08
N PRO A 32 -8.29 6.89 3.38
CA PRO A 32 -8.29 8.25 2.82
C PRO A 32 -7.05 9.07 3.19
N THR A 33 -6.60 8.99 4.46
CA THR A 33 -5.38 9.69 4.89
C THR A 33 -4.14 9.17 4.17
N ILE A 34 -4.06 7.86 3.93
CA ILE A 34 -2.97 7.25 3.14
C ILE A 34 -3.01 7.75 1.69
N ALA A 35 -4.20 7.73 1.06
CA ALA A 35 -4.36 8.19 -0.32
C ALA A 35 -3.97 9.65 -0.50
N MET A 36 -4.41 10.52 0.40
CA MET A 36 -4.09 11.94 0.41
C MET A 36 -2.58 12.19 0.57
N ALA A 37 -1.95 11.51 1.52
CA ALA A 37 -0.51 11.62 1.76
C ALA A 37 0.31 11.08 0.57
N ALA A 38 -0.11 9.95 -0.02
CA ALA A 38 0.52 9.38 -1.21
C ALA A 38 0.45 10.33 -2.41
N ALA A 39 -0.74 10.89 -2.69
CA ALA A 39 -0.92 11.88 -3.74
C ALA A 39 -0.07 13.14 -3.52
N THR A 40 0.09 13.57 -2.28
CA THR A 40 0.93 14.72 -1.91
C THR A 40 2.42 14.45 -2.22
N VAL A 41 2.96 13.32 -1.75
CA VAL A 41 4.36 12.97 -2.04
C VAL A 41 4.59 12.74 -3.53
N ASP A 42 3.62 12.13 -4.20
CA ASP A 42 3.67 11.92 -5.64
C ASP A 42 3.75 13.25 -6.41
N HIS A 43 2.95 14.22 -6.02
CA HIS A 43 2.98 15.57 -6.60
C HIS A 43 4.35 16.23 -6.42
N PHE A 44 4.87 16.29 -5.18
CA PHE A 44 6.18 16.93 -4.90
C PHE A 44 7.35 16.18 -5.51
N SER A 45 7.22 14.87 -5.71
CA SER A 45 8.24 14.05 -6.35
C SER A 45 8.16 14.06 -7.89
N ASN A 46 7.14 14.70 -8.48
CA ASN A 46 6.86 14.65 -9.91
C ASN A 46 6.71 13.21 -10.43
N GLY A 47 5.85 12.43 -9.78
CA GLY A 47 5.49 11.08 -10.20
C GLY A 47 6.52 9.99 -9.87
N ARG A 48 7.46 10.21 -8.93
CA ARG A 48 8.48 9.21 -8.53
C ARG A 48 8.09 8.38 -7.30
N PHE A 49 6.86 8.54 -6.80
CA PHE A 49 6.43 7.86 -5.58
C PHE A 49 5.88 6.45 -5.83
N ILE A 50 6.20 5.54 -4.93
CA ILE A 50 5.67 4.17 -4.83
C ILE A 50 5.07 4.01 -3.44
N LEU A 51 3.82 3.58 -3.36
CA LEU A 51 3.13 3.39 -2.10
C LEU A 51 3.33 1.96 -1.58
N GLY A 52 4.20 1.79 -0.60
CA GLY A 52 4.31 0.53 0.15
C GLY A 52 3.27 0.48 1.28
N LEU A 53 2.44 -0.53 1.31
CA LEU A 53 1.40 -0.77 2.31
C LEU A 53 1.58 -2.12 3.01
N GLY A 54 1.10 -2.21 4.22
CA GLY A 54 1.09 -3.47 4.94
C GLY A 54 0.34 -3.41 6.27
N PRO A 55 0.07 -4.57 6.89
CA PRO A 55 -0.66 -4.64 8.14
C PRO A 55 0.19 -4.27 9.37
N SER A 56 1.51 -4.16 9.23
CA SER A 56 2.44 -4.15 10.38
C SER A 56 2.38 -5.46 11.19
N HIS A 57 2.78 -5.42 12.44
CA HIS A 57 2.79 -6.57 13.33
C HIS A 57 1.84 -6.36 14.51
N LYS A 58 1.15 -7.42 14.93
CA LYS A 58 0.24 -7.39 16.07
C LYS A 58 0.92 -6.80 17.32
N VAL A 59 2.15 -7.23 17.58
CA VAL A 59 2.97 -6.80 18.73
C VAL A 59 3.37 -5.32 18.69
N GLN A 60 3.12 -4.61 17.61
CA GLN A 60 3.29 -3.17 17.49
C GLN A 60 1.93 -2.46 17.48
N VAL A 61 1.00 -2.94 16.66
CA VAL A 61 -0.30 -2.27 16.47
C VAL A 61 -1.11 -2.21 17.77
N GLU A 62 -1.15 -3.30 18.53
CA GLU A 62 -1.98 -3.34 19.74
C GLU A 62 -1.38 -2.52 20.90
N PRO A 63 -0.13 -2.76 21.36
CA PRO A 63 0.38 -2.05 22.53
C PRO A 63 0.84 -0.61 22.22
N GLU A 64 1.30 -0.32 21.00
CA GLU A 64 1.85 1.00 20.68
C GLU A 64 0.78 1.99 20.18
N HIS A 65 -0.30 1.48 19.56
CA HIS A 65 -1.33 2.30 18.95
C HIS A 65 -2.73 2.11 19.57
N GLY A 66 -2.89 1.17 20.50
CA GLY A 66 -4.17 0.91 21.17
C GLY A 66 -5.27 0.39 20.22
N LEU A 67 -4.89 -0.26 19.13
CA LEU A 67 -5.80 -0.74 18.09
C LEU A 67 -5.91 -2.27 18.11
N VAL A 68 -7.07 -2.81 17.74
CA VAL A 68 -7.25 -4.26 17.62
C VAL A 68 -6.70 -4.74 16.28
N PHE A 69 -5.75 -5.68 16.33
CA PHE A 69 -5.19 -6.31 15.13
C PHE A 69 -6.06 -7.47 14.67
N SER A 70 -6.99 -7.22 13.77
CA SER A 70 -7.90 -8.24 13.25
C SER A 70 -8.01 -8.18 11.72
N GLN A 71 -8.25 -9.33 11.08
CA GLN A 71 -8.50 -9.48 9.65
C GLN A 71 -7.50 -8.72 8.74
N PRO A 72 -6.15 -8.89 8.92
CA PRO A 72 -5.16 -8.06 8.25
C PRO A 72 -5.23 -8.15 6.73
N ILE A 73 -5.52 -9.32 6.17
CA ILE A 73 -5.64 -9.52 4.72
C ILE A 73 -6.80 -8.71 4.16
N GLN A 74 -7.97 -8.83 4.78
CA GLN A 74 -9.16 -8.11 4.31
C GLN A 74 -8.99 -6.60 4.44
N ARG A 75 -8.38 -6.14 5.54
CA ARG A 75 -8.08 -4.72 5.74
C ARG A 75 -7.13 -4.17 4.67
N VAL A 76 -6.09 -4.93 4.31
CA VAL A 76 -5.19 -4.55 3.21
C VAL A 76 -5.94 -4.44 1.89
N ARG A 77 -6.78 -5.43 1.54
CA ARG A 77 -7.58 -5.42 0.31
C ARG A 77 -8.47 -4.19 0.22
N GLU A 78 -9.26 -3.93 1.26
CA GLU A 78 -10.18 -2.79 1.29
C GLU A 78 -9.43 -1.45 1.27
N CYS A 79 -8.29 -1.36 1.98
CA CYS A 79 -7.45 -0.17 1.95
C CYS A 79 -6.91 0.12 0.54
N VAL A 80 -6.37 -0.90 -0.14
CA VAL A 80 -5.87 -0.77 -1.52
C VAL A 80 -6.99 -0.31 -2.46
N GLU A 81 -8.18 -0.89 -2.34
CA GLU A 81 -9.33 -0.53 -3.17
C GLU A 81 -9.75 0.93 -2.96
N VAL A 82 -9.88 1.35 -1.70
CA VAL A 82 -10.24 2.75 -1.36
C VAL A 82 -9.18 3.72 -1.87
N VAL A 83 -7.89 3.43 -1.66
CA VAL A 83 -6.79 4.27 -2.15
C VAL A 83 -6.84 4.42 -3.67
N ARG A 84 -7.03 3.33 -4.41
CA ARG A 84 -7.12 3.37 -5.87
C ARG A 84 -8.31 4.17 -6.37
N ARG A 85 -9.48 3.98 -5.75
CA ARG A 85 -10.68 4.76 -6.11
C ARG A 85 -10.44 6.25 -5.89
N LEU A 86 -9.91 6.65 -4.74
CA LEU A 86 -9.62 8.06 -4.45
C LEU A 86 -8.63 8.67 -5.43
N LEU A 87 -7.55 7.97 -5.78
CA LEU A 87 -6.57 8.47 -6.74
C LEU A 87 -7.16 8.62 -8.14
N ARG A 88 -8.02 7.69 -8.56
CA ARG A 88 -8.61 7.67 -9.90
C ARG A 88 -9.76 8.66 -10.04
N ASP A 89 -10.68 8.67 -9.08
CA ASP A 89 -11.97 9.33 -9.19
C ASP A 89 -12.02 10.66 -8.43
N GLY A 90 -11.13 10.87 -7.44
CA GLY A 90 -11.05 12.06 -6.59
C GLY A 90 -11.97 12.01 -5.38
N ASP A 91 -12.96 11.12 -5.37
CA ASP A 91 -13.87 10.92 -4.26
C ASP A 91 -14.18 9.43 -4.04
N VAL A 92 -14.71 9.09 -2.88
CA VAL A 92 -15.12 7.73 -2.58
C VAL A 92 -16.27 7.70 -1.56
N SER A 93 -17.25 6.84 -1.84
CA SER A 93 -18.15 6.23 -0.86
C SER A 93 -17.85 4.73 -0.88
N TYR A 94 -17.58 4.14 0.28
CA TYR A 94 -17.15 2.76 0.37
C TYR A 94 -17.84 2.04 1.52
N LYS A 95 -18.41 0.88 1.24
CA LYS A 95 -19.03 0.01 2.24
C LYS A 95 -18.41 -1.38 2.12
N GLY A 96 -17.35 -1.61 2.90
CA GLY A 96 -16.68 -2.89 3.03
C GLY A 96 -17.11 -3.67 4.26
N SER A 97 -16.42 -4.74 4.54
CA SER A 97 -16.61 -5.53 5.77
C SER A 97 -15.89 -4.89 6.98
N ILE A 98 -14.86 -4.09 6.74
CA ILE A 98 -14.02 -3.47 7.75
C ILE A 98 -14.00 -1.94 7.59
N ILE A 99 -13.83 -1.44 6.37
CA ILE A 99 -13.75 -0.02 6.07
C ILE A 99 -15.13 0.46 5.59
N ASN A 100 -15.68 1.44 6.29
CA ASN A 100 -16.93 2.08 5.90
C ASN A 100 -16.71 3.59 5.83
N ILE A 101 -16.93 4.18 4.67
CA ILE A 101 -16.77 5.60 4.37
C ILE A 101 -18.05 6.07 3.70
N GLU A 102 -18.80 6.96 4.35
CA GLU A 102 -20.01 7.54 3.76
C GLU A 102 -19.64 8.38 2.56
N ARG A 103 -18.68 9.29 2.74
CA ARG A 103 -18.11 10.10 1.67
C ARG A 103 -16.77 10.68 2.09
N PHE A 104 -15.83 10.70 1.16
CA PHE A 104 -14.56 11.43 1.26
C PHE A 104 -14.20 11.99 -0.11
N ASP A 105 -13.84 13.28 -0.19
CA ASP A 105 -13.47 13.97 -1.42
C ASP A 105 -12.04 14.52 -1.30
N PHE A 106 -11.25 14.40 -2.34
CA PHE A 106 -10.06 15.21 -2.52
C PHE A 106 -10.48 16.63 -2.95
N TRP A 107 -9.88 17.63 -2.32
CA TRP A 107 -10.07 19.02 -2.73
C TRP A 107 -8.98 19.47 -3.71
N PHE A 108 -8.31 18.53 -4.34
CA PHE A 108 -7.28 18.71 -5.33
C PHE A 108 -7.29 17.55 -6.32
N THR A 109 -6.66 17.75 -7.48
CA THR A 109 -6.49 16.67 -8.46
C THR A 109 -5.14 15.99 -8.26
N PRO A 110 -5.08 14.67 -8.04
CA PRO A 110 -3.83 13.92 -8.01
C PRO A 110 -3.03 14.07 -9.31
N LEU A 111 -1.70 14.12 -9.21
CA LEU A 111 -0.82 14.17 -10.37
C LEU A 111 -0.97 12.92 -11.23
N ARG A 112 -1.04 11.76 -10.58
CA ARG A 112 -1.31 10.47 -11.24
C ARG A 112 -2.58 9.83 -10.68
N LYS A 113 -3.39 9.30 -11.57
CA LYS A 113 -4.58 8.50 -11.19
C LYS A 113 -4.22 7.11 -10.66
N GLU A 114 -3.00 6.67 -10.93
CA GLU A 114 -2.45 5.40 -10.46
C GLU A 114 -1.04 5.61 -9.91
N ILE A 115 -0.86 5.35 -8.64
CA ILE A 115 0.43 5.26 -7.97
C ILE A 115 0.72 3.76 -7.78
N PRO A 116 1.90 3.24 -8.15
CA PRO A 116 2.23 1.84 -7.90
C PRO A 116 2.11 1.49 -6.42
N ILE A 117 1.38 0.42 -6.11
CA ILE A 117 1.19 -0.08 -4.75
C ILE A 117 1.99 -1.37 -4.58
N TYR A 118 2.90 -1.37 -3.60
CA TYR A 118 3.64 -2.54 -3.17
C TYR A 118 3.13 -2.99 -1.80
N LEU A 119 2.97 -4.30 -1.60
CA LEU A 119 2.47 -4.82 -0.33
C LEU A 119 3.56 -5.58 0.42
N SER A 120 3.68 -5.33 1.73
CA SER A 120 4.57 -6.15 2.56
C SER A 120 3.92 -7.50 2.89
N ALA A 121 4.71 -8.55 2.73
CA ALA A 121 4.27 -9.91 3.00
C ALA A 121 5.42 -10.79 3.49
N VAL A 122 5.09 -11.66 4.44
CA VAL A 122 5.98 -12.70 4.96
C VAL A 122 5.35 -14.08 4.78
N PHE A 123 4.03 -14.17 4.90
CA PHE A 123 3.30 -15.44 4.88
C PHE A 123 2.64 -15.71 3.52
N PRO A 124 2.51 -17.00 3.12
CA PRO A 124 2.00 -17.40 1.81
C PRO A 124 0.71 -16.71 1.39
N LYS A 125 -0.30 -16.64 2.26
CA LYS A 125 -1.58 -16.01 1.93
C LYS A 125 -1.45 -14.52 1.58
N MET A 126 -0.60 -13.78 2.29
CA MET A 126 -0.39 -12.36 2.00
C MET A 126 0.46 -12.19 0.73
N LEU A 127 1.43 -13.08 0.47
CA LEU A 127 2.20 -13.11 -0.77
C LEU A 127 1.30 -13.35 -2.00
N GLN A 128 0.31 -14.24 -1.89
CA GLN A 128 -0.71 -14.42 -2.94
C GLN A 128 -1.50 -13.13 -3.16
N VAL A 129 -1.91 -12.44 -2.08
CA VAL A 129 -2.58 -11.13 -2.19
C VAL A 129 -1.72 -10.10 -2.91
N CYS A 130 -0.40 -10.08 -2.68
CA CYS A 130 0.50 -9.20 -3.45
C CYS A 130 0.36 -9.47 -4.96
N GLY A 131 0.39 -10.75 -5.36
CA GLY A 131 0.19 -11.14 -6.76
C GLY A 131 -1.16 -10.73 -7.31
N GLU A 132 -2.22 -10.90 -6.52
CA GLU A 132 -3.58 -10.62 -6.96
C GLU A 132 -3.83 -9.13 -7.20
N ILE A 133 -3.35 -8.25 -6.30
CA ILE A 133 -3.79 -6.84 -6.29
C ILE A 133 -2.67 -5.81 -6.28
N ALA A 134 -1.39 -6.16 -6.18
CA ALA A 134 -0.29 -5.19 -6.11
C ALA A 134 0.58 -5.17 -7.37
N GLN A 135 1.45 -4.18 -7.47
CA GLN A 135 2.49 -4.08 -8.50
C GLN A 135 3.84 -4.62 -8.01
N GLY A 136 3.90 -5.08 -6.76
CA GLY A 136 5.10 -5.71 -6.21
C GLY A 136 4.92 -6.13 -4.77
N ALA A 137 5.85 -6.95 -4.28
CA ALA A 137 5.92 -7.41 -2.91
C ALA A 137 7.17 -6.85 -2.21
N LEU A 138 7.00 -6.42 -0.96
CA LEU A 138 8.08 -6.00 -0.08
C LEU A 138 8.35 -7.11 0.92
N ILE A 139 9.52 -7.73 0.80
CA ILE A 139 9.96 -8.83 1.67
C ILE A 139 11.16 -8.36 2.46
N THR A 140 11.07 -8.45 3.78
CA THR A 140 12.14 -8.03 4.68
C THR A 140 12.74 -9.24 5.38
N TRP A 141 14.04 -9.15 5.75
CA TRP A 141 14.75 -10.18 6.52
C TRP A 141 14.63 -11.58 5.90
N CYS A 142 14.79 -11.71 4.59
CA CYS A 142 14.64 -12.97 3.89
C CYS A 142 15.98 -13.54 3.39
N THR A 143 16.08 -14.87 3.38
CA THR A 143 17.14 -15.60 2.66
C THR A 143 16.82 -15.64 1.17
N GLN A 144 17.82 -16.01 0.35
CA GLN A 144 17.62 -16.19 -1.09
C GLN A 144 16.57 -17.28 -1.39
N GLU A 145 16.54 -18.35 -0.61
CA GLU A 145 15.55 -19.42 -0.72
C GLU A 145 14.15 -18.92 -0.40
N HIS A 146 14.00 -18.16 0.69
CA HIS A 146 12.72 -17.54 1.05
C HIS A 146 12.26 -16.57 -0.04
N ALA A 147 13.15 -15.77 -0.62
CA ALA A 147 12.78 -14.86 -1.71
C ALA A 147 12.26 -15.61 -2.94
N ARG A 148 12.87 -16.75 -3.31
CA ARG A 148 12.39 -17.61 -4.41
C ARG A 148 11.00 -18.17 -4.12
N SER A 149 10.82 -18.76 -2.94
CA SER A 149 9.53 -19.29 -2.52
C SER A 149 8.44 -18.20 -2.48
N ALA A 150 8.79 -17.01 -1.99
CA ALA A 150 7.87 -15.87 -1.98
C ALA A 150 7.45 -15.46 -3.40
N ALA A 151 8.38 -15.41 -4.36
CA ALA A 151 8.08 -15.12 -5.76
C ALA A 151 7.09 -16.14 -6.36
N GLU A 152 7.18 -17.41 -5.98
CA GLU A 152 6.24 -18.45 -6.43
C GLU A 152 4.82 -18.18 -5.91
N TYR A 153 4.65 -17.82 -4.64
CA TYR A 153 3.34 -17.45 -4.08
C TYR A 153 2.76 -16.20 -4.73
N VAL A 154 3.59 -15.18 -4.97
CA VAL A 154 3.17 -13.97 -5.70
C VAL A 154 2.71 -14.33 -7.10
N ALA A 155 3.49 -15.13 -7.83
CA ALA A 155 3.13 -15.60 -9.17
C ALA A 155 1.84 -16.44 -9.17
N GLN A 156 1.61 -17.24 -8.14
CA GLN A 156 0.37 -18.00 -7.99
C GLN A 156 -0.83 -17.06 -7.81
N GLY A 157 -0.73 -16.07 -6.93
CA GLY A 157 -1.78 -15.06 -6.72
C GLY A 157 -2.09 -14.28 -7.98
N ALA A 158 -1.07 -13.86 -8.75
CA ALA A 158 -1.24 -13.18 -10.02
C ALA A 158 -2.03 -14.03 -11.02
N ARG A 159 -1.62 -15.30 -11.20
CA ARG A 159 -2.35 -16.24 -12.08
C ARG A 159 -3.81 -16.46 -11.66
N GLN A 160 -4.07 -16.60 -10.36
CA GLN A 160 -5.44 -16.76 -9.84
C GLN A 160 -6.32 -15.54 -10.12
N ALA A 161 -5.73 -14.35 -10.15
CA ALA A 161 -6.41 -13.11 -10.50
C ALA A 161 -6.43 -12.81 -12.02
N GLY A 162 -5.95 -13.72 -12.87
CA GLY A 162 -5.88 -13.52 -14.32
C GLY A 162 -4.82 -12.50 -14.76
N ARG A 163 -3.82 -12.20 -13.91
CA ARG A 163 -2.75 -11.28 -14.18
C ARG A 163 -1.50 -12.01 -14.67
N ASN A 164 -0.68 -11.31 -15.45
CA ASN A 164 0.63 -11.80 -15.82
C ASN A 164 1.60 -11.74 -14.62
N PRO A 165 2.17 -12.88 -14.15
CA PRO A 165 3.11 -12.88 -13.03
C PRO A 165 4.40 -12.08 -13.25
N GLN A 166 4.76 -11.81 -14.51
CA GLN A 166 5.96 -11.01 -14.83
C GLN A 166 5.75 -9.50 -14.65
N GLU A 167 4.52 -9.07 -14.37
CA GLU A 167 4.15 -7.67 -14.17
C GLU A 167 4.00 -7.30 -12.68
N VAL A 168 4.35 -8.23 -11.78
CA VAL A 168 4.22 -8.05 -10.31
C VAL A 168 5.58 -8.10 -9.62
#